data_4ed11f0b54f3b3f8b7bc161c3c0b10d1
#
_entry.id   4ed11f0b54f3b3f8b7bc161c3c0b10d1
#
_cell.length_a   1.000
_cell.length_b   1.000
_cell.length_c   1.000
_cell.angle_alpha   90.00
_cell.angle_beta   90.00
_cell.angle_gamma   90.00
#
_symmetry.space_group_name_H-M   'P 1'
#
loop_
_entity.id
_entity.type
_entity.pdbx_description
1 polymer ?
#
loop_
_entity_poly.entity_id
_entity_poly.type
_entity_poly.pdbx_seq_one_letter_code
_entity_poly.pdbx_strand_id
1 'polypeptide(L)'
;MERYDIAIIGTGPAGLSAAITATIRNKKVLLLGSRDLSGKLSKAHEIQNYLGFPAVKGEDLAAAFQKHIAEMGISITEKRVSAVYAMGDYFALQAGEDMVEATAVILATGVVQGKPLPGEEELLGRGVSYCATCDAPLYRGKTAAVIGYSPREEAEAAFLSEVCTEVLYFPVYKEETDLPASVRVIREKVTGVENQDGKRLVRTAEGTYTVDGVFILREAVSPGQLVPGLPTEGPHVTVNRKMEAGIPGVFACGDIVGTPYQYIKSAGEGNVAALSAVSYLDGLKRSKE
;
A
#
# COMPACT_ATOMS: atom_id res chain seq x y z
N MET A 1 -12.33 5.28 -20.19
CA MET A 1 -12.50 4.81 -18.79
C MET A 1 -13.28 5.87 -18.00
N GLU A 2 -14.10 5.44 -17.07
CA GLU A 2 -14.84 6.38 -16.22
C GLU A 2 -13.93 6.88 -15.09
N ARG A 3 -13.69 8.21 -15.02
CA ARG A 3 -12.80 8.83 -14.05
C ARG A 3 -13.52 9.06 -12.71
N TYR A 4 -12.86 8.75 -11.60
CA TYR A 4 -13.31 9.11 -10.27
C TYR A 4 -12.91 10.53 -9.90
N ASP A 5 -13.67 11.16 -9.00
CA ASP A 5 -13.26 12.45 -8.43
C ASP A 5 -12.06 12.26 -7.49
N ILE A 6 -12.16 11.25 -6.60
CA ILE A 6 -11.15 10.95 -5.58
C ILE A 6 -10.93 9.44 -5.51
N ALA A 7 -9.66 9.00 -5.67
CA ALA A 7 -9.23 7.67 -5.29
C ALA A 7 -8.59 7.71 -3.89
N ILE A 8 -9.02 6.82 -3.01
CA ILE A 8 -8.53 6.69 -1.64
C ILE A 8 -7.84 5.33 -1.53
N ILE A 9 -6.57 5.33 -1.14
CA ILE A 9 -5.75 4.13 -1.05
C ILE A 9 -5.52 3.80 0.42
N GLY A 10 -6.16 2.74 0.91
CA GLY A 10 -6.11 2.28 2.28
C GLY A 10 -7.47 2.31 2.99
N THR A 11 -7.77 1.25 3.73
CA THR A 11 -9.04 1.00 4.43
C THR A 11 -8.89 1.02 5.96
N GLY A 12 -7.86 1.68 6.46
CA GLY A 12 -7.73 2.04 7.86
C GLY A 12 -8.63 3.22 8.26
N PRO A 13 -8.62 3.64 9.54
CA PRO A 13 -9.46 4.74 10.02
C PRO A 13 -9.35 6.03 9.20
N ALA A 14 -8.15 6.34 8.69
CA ALA A 14 -7.91 7.51 7.84
C ALA A 14 -8.67 7.41 6.50
N GLY A 15 -8.50 6.31 5.77
CA GLY A 15 -9.14 6.12 4.47
C GLY A 15 -10.66 6.01 4.58
N LEU A 16 -11.17 5.33 5.60
CA LEU A 16 -12.61 5.22 5.85
C LEU A 16 -13.24 6.58 6.17
N SER A 17 -12.60 7.37 7.04
CA SER A 17 -13.05 8.73 7.37
C SER A 17 -13.01 9.65 6.16
N ALA A 18 -11.97 9.52 5.32
CA ALA A 18 -11.87 10.26 4.07
C ALA A 18 -12.99 9.87 3.09
N ALA A 19 -13.27 8.57 2.94
CA ALA A 19 -14.33 8.07 2.05
C ALA A 19 -15.72 8.56 2.47
N ILE A 20 -16.05 8.47 3.75
CA ILE A 20 -17.30 8.98 4.32
C ILE A 20 -17.45 10.48 4.02
N THR A 21 -16.41 11.26 4.34
CA THR A 21 -16.44 12.73 4.16
C THR A 21 -16.59 13.12 2.69
N ALA A 22 -15.85 12.48 1.78
CA ALA A 22 -15.95 12.76 0.35
C ALA A 22 -17.32 12.36 -0.22
N THR A 23 -17.90 11.24 0.24
CA THR A 23 -19.23 10.79 -0.16
C THR A 23 -20.32 11.78 0.29
N ILE A 24 -20.26 12.28 1.55
CA ILE A 24 -21.15 13.33 2.05
C ILE A 24 -21.05 14.60 1.20
N ARG A 25 -19.86 14.89 0.66
CA ARG A 25 -19.62 16.03 -0.24
C ARG A 25 -19.97 15.72 -1.70
N ASN A 26 -20.72 14.64 -1.98
CA ASN A 26 -21.19 14.22 -3.31
C ASN A 26 -20.07 14.05 -4.33
N LYS A 27 -18.90 13.53 -3.90
CA LYS A 27 -17.81 13.19 -4.81
C LYS A 27 -17.90 11.71 -5.19
N LYS A 28 -17.56 11.39 -6.44
CA LYS A 28 -17.43 10.01 -6.91
C LYS A 28 -16.12 9.42 -6.35
N VAL A 29 -16.25 8.55 -5.35
CA VAL A 29 -15.13 7.97 -4.61
C VAL A 29 -14.83 6.56 -5.07
N LEU A 30 -13.54 6.25 -5.21
CA LEU A 30 -13.01 4.89 -5.31
C LEU A 30 -12.20 4.60 -4.05
N LEU A 31 -12.66 3.67 -3.21
CA LEU A 31 -11.94 3.22 -2.02
C LEU A 31 -11.25 1.89 -2.30
N LEU A 32 -9.92 1.88 -2.25
CA LEU A 32 -9.06 0.73 -2.57
C LEU A 32 -8.37 0.22 -1.30
N GLY A 33 -8.44 -1.10 -1.06
CA GLY A 33 -7.77 -1.73 0.07
C GLY A 33 -8.43 -3.04 0.49
N SER A 34 -8.11 -3.55 1.68
CA SER A 34 -8.66 -4.79 2.20
C SER A 34 -10.09 -4.60 2.73
N ARG A 35 -10.97 -5.55 2.47
CA ARG A 35 -12.32 -5.64 3.07
C ARG A 35 -12.27 -5.93 4.57
N ASP A 36 -11.22 -6.61 5.02
CA ASP A 36 -10.99 -6.86 6.46
C ASP A 36 -10.47 -5.63 7.20
N LEU A 37 -10.42 -4.49 6.50
CA LEU A 37 -9.92 -3.20 6.99
C LEU A 37 -8.43 -3.28 7.40
N SER A 38 -8.07 -2.63 8.49
CA SER A 38 -6.71 -2.62 9.01
C SER A 38 -6.47 -3.77 9.98
N GLY A 39 -5.56 -4.68 9.65
CA GLY A 39 -5.14 -5.75 10.55
C GLY A 39 -4.55 -5.27 11.88
N LYS A 40 -4.00 -4.06 11.93
CA LYS A 40 -3.58 -3.42 13.19
C LYS A 40 -4.78 -3.10 14.09
N LEU A 41 -5.89 -2.65 13.49
CA LEU A 41 -7.11 -2.33 14.21
C LEU A 41 -7.75 -3.59 14.78
N SER A 42 -8.02 -4.60 13.94
CA SER A 42 -8.70 -5.83 14.36
C SER A 42 -7.92 -6.64 15.41
N LYS A 43 -6.58 -6.54 15.42
CA LYS A 43 -5.71 -7.21 16.41
C LYS A 43 -5.54 -6.43 17.72
N ALA A 44 -6.04 -5.19 17.82
CA ALA A 44 -5.94 -4.42 19.06
C ALA A 44 -6.83 -5.03 20.14
N HIS A 45 -6.24 -5.37 21.30
CA HIS A 45 -6.94 -6.02 22.41
C HIS A 45 -8.00 -5.09 23.00
N GLU A 46 -7.63 -3.84 23.28
CA GLU A 46 -8.51 -2.82 23.85
C GLU A 46 -8.03 -1.42 23.43
N ILE A 47 -8.97 -0.55 23.06
CA ILE A 47 -8.74 0.82 22.66
C ILE A 47 -9.53 1.72 23.60
N GLN A 48 -8.84 2.50 24.44
CA GLN A 48 -9.45 3.35 25.48
C GLN A 48 -9.57 4.81 25.08
N ASN A 49 -8.86 5.24 24.03
CA ASN A 49 -8.72 6.65 23.64
C ASN A 49 -9.41 7.00 22.33
N TYR A 50 -10.38 6.21 21.89
CA TYR A 50 -11.21 6.56 20.74
C TYR A 50 -12.50 7.21 21.24
N LEU A 51 -12.63 8.51 21.02
CA LEU A 51 -13.79 9.28 21.50
C LEU A 51 -15.11 8.66 21.04
N GLY A 52 -16.03 8.44 21.99
CA GLY A 52 -17.32 7.78 21.77
C GLY A 52 -17.29 6.26 21.96
N PHE A 53 -16.13 5.65 22.13
CA PHE A 53 -15.96 4.21 22.35
C PHE A 53 -15.01 3.94 23.53
N PRO A 54 -15.50 3.99 24.78
CA PRO A 54 -14.66 3.70 25.93
C PRO A 54 -14.35 2.20 25.99
N ALA A 55 -13.06 1.83 26.14
CA ALA A 55 -12.60 0.45 26.33
C ALA A 55 -13.13 -0.54 25.26
N VAL A 56 -13.14 -0.14 23.99
CA VAL A 56 -13.63 -0.96 22.88
C VAL A 56 -12.54 -1.91 22.39
N LYS A 57 -12.92 -3.15 22.08
CA LYS A 57 -12.01 -4.07 21.38
C LYS A 57 -11.80 -3.62 19.93
N GLY A 58 -10.61 -3.92 19.39
CA GLY A 58 -10.30 -3.56 18.00
C GLY A 58 -11.24 -4.18 16.98
N GLU A 59 -11.67 -5.42 17.20
CA GLU A 59 -12.66 -6.12 16.37
C GLU A 59 -14.04 -5.43 16.39
N ASP A 60 -14.49 -4.96 17.55
CA ASP A 60 -15.77 -4.28 17.70
C ASP A 60 -15.75 -2.88 17.03
N LEU A 61 -14.62 -2.16 17.16
CA LEU A 61 -14.44 -0.89 16.48
C LEU A 61 -14.36 -1.06 14.97
N ALA A 62 -13.70 -2.12 14.49
CA ALA A 62 -13.65 -2.47 13.07
C ALA A 62 -15.05 -2.78 12.53
N ALA A 63 -15.85 -3.56 13.27
CA ALA A 63 -17.24 -3.87 12.92
C ALA A 63 -18.11 -2.59 12.87
N ALA A 64 -17.92 -1.65 13.80
CA ALA A 64 -18.61 -0.36 13.78
C ALA A 64 -18.24 0.45 12.53
N PHE A 65 -16.98 0.44 12.11
CA PHE A 65 -16.55 1.11 10.88
C PHE A 65 -17.14 0.46 9.63
N GLN A 66 -17.12 -0.88 9.55
CA GLN A 66 -17.73 -1.62 8.44
C GLN A 66 -19.21 -1.30 8.31
N LYS A 67 -19.94 -1.30 9.44
CA LYS A 67 -21.35 -0.92 9.48
C LYS A 67 -21.58 0.49 8.95
N HIS A 68 -20.77 1.46 9.39
CA HIS A 68 -20.92 2.85 8.98
C HIS A 68 -20.70 3.04 7.46
N ILE A 69 -19.64 2.48 6.88
CA ILE A 69 -19.43 2.59 5.42
C ILE A 69 -20.51 1.88 4.62
N ALA A 70 -21.03 0.75 5.11
CA ALA A 70 -22.12 0.04 4.47
C ALA A 70 -23.43 0.87 4.46
N GLU A 71 -23.77 1.52 5.58
CA GLU A 71 -24.92 2.42 5.70
C GLU A 71 -24.80 3.63 4.76
N MET A 72 -23.58 4.09 4.50
CA MET A 72 -23.27 5.16 3.55
C MET A 72 -23.22 4.69 2.09
N GLY A 73 -23.43 3.39 1.81
CA GLY A 73 -23.33 2.82 0.46
C GLY A 73 -21.92 2.81 -0.11
N ILE A 74 -20.88 2.94 0.73
CA ILE A 74 -19.48 2.94 0.32
C ILE A 74 -18.99 1.48 0.17
N SER A 75 -18.51 1.14 -1.01
CA SER A 75 -17.91 -0.17 -1.30
C SER A 75 -16.39 -0.11 -1.32
N ILE A 76 -15.75 -1.16 -0.79
CA ILE A 76 -14.30 -1.33 -0.89
C ILE A 76 -13.99 -2.16 -2.14
N THR A 77 -13.15 -1.60 -3.00
CA THR A 77 -12.54 -2.33 -4.11
C THR A 77 -11.28 -3.03 -3.59
N GLU A 78 -11.36 -4.36 -3.47
CA GLU A 78 -10.28 -5.18 -2.92
C GLU A 78 -9.18 -5.39 -3.96
N LYS A 79 -8.39 -4.34 -4.17
CA LYS A 79 -7.23 -4.33 -5.05
C LYS A 79 -6.09 -3.60 -4.39
N ARG A 80 -4.88 -4.13 -4.58
CA ARG A 80 -3.65 -3.47 -4.17
C ARG A 80 -3.25 -2.45 -5.23
N VAL A 81 -2.97 -1.22 -4.80
CA VAL A 81 -2.36 -0.20 -5.67
C VAL A 81 -0.85 -0.31 -5.57
N SER A 82 -0.20 -0.55 -6.70
CA SER A 82 1.26 -0.70 -6.78
C SER A 82 1.96 0.58 -7.25
N ALA A 83 1.27 1.44 -8.00
CA ALA A 83 1.81 2.70 -8.48
C ALA A 83 0.70 3.73 -8.75
N VAL A 84 1.05 5.00 -8.62
CA VAL A 84 0.22 6.17 -8.95
C VAL A 84 1.04 7.11 -9.82
N TYR A 85 0.56 7.39 -11.01
CA TYR A 85 1.24 8.23 -11.99
C TYR A 85 0.49 9.55 -12.16
N ALA A 86 1.18 10.69 -12.03
CA ALA A 86 0.62 11.99 -12.32
C ALA A 86 0.60 12.18 -13.86
N MET A 87 -0.60 12.35 -14.42
CA MET A 87 -0.84 12.46 -15.87
C MET A 87 -1.25 13.88 -16.28
N GLY A 88 -0.87 14.88 -15.50
CA GLY A 88 -1.22 16.28 -15.71
C GLY A 88 -2.49 16.68 -14.95
N ASP A 89 -3.67 16.50 -15.53
CA ASP A 89 -4.96 16.87 -14.93
C ASP A 89 -5.67 15.72 -14.19
N TYR A 90 -5.04 14.54 -14.14
CA TYR A 90 -5.54 13.35 -13.44
C TYR A 90 -4.38 12.46 -12.99
N PHE A 91 -4.72 11.43 -12.23
CA PHE A 91 -3.82 10.36 -11.81
C PHE A 91 -4.28 9.04 -12.40
N ALA A 92 -3.33 8.26 -12.92
CA ALA A 92 -3.52 6.87 -13.29
C ALA A 92 -2.97 5.97 -12.17
N LEU A 93 -3.82 5.07 -11.65
CA LEU A 93 -3.47 4.15 -10.57
C LEU A 93 -3.41 2.72 -11.12
N GLN A 94 -2.29 2.04 -10.89
CA GLN A 94 -2.19 0.60 -11.13
C GLN A 94 -2.80 -0.15 -9.94
N ALA A 95 -3.99 -0.72 -10.13
CA ALA A 95 -4.73 -1.46 -9.11
C ALA A 95 -4.88 -2.94 -9.50
N GLY A 96 -3.93 -3.77 -9.06
CA GLY A 96 -3.75 -5.12 -9.59
C GLY A 96 -3.43 -5.06 -11.09
N GLU A 97 -4.18 -5.79 -11.92
CA GLU A 97 -4.03 -5.77 -13.38
C GLU A 97 -4.70 -4.57 -14.05
N ASP A 98 -5.54 -3.83 -13.34
CA ASP A 98 -6.31 -2.73 -13.92
C ASP A 98 -5.60 -1.39 -13.75
N MET A 99 -5.84 -0.51 -14.74
CA MET A 99 -5.58 0.92 -14.61
C MET A 99 -6.89 1.64 -14.30
N VAL A 100 -6.87 2.48 -13.26
CA VAL A 100 -8.01 3.32 -12.90
C VAL A 100 -7.60 4.79 -12.86
N GLU A 101 -8.54 5.70 -13.13
CA GLU A 101 -8.27 7.13 -13.19
C GLU A 101 -9.00 7.90 -12.08
N ALA A 102 -8.33 8.87 -11.50
CA ALA A 102 -8.92 9.80 -10.53
C ALA A 102 -8.35 11.21 -10.71
N THR A 103 -9.14 12.24 -10.42
CA THR A 103 -8.69 13.63 -10.45
C THR A 103 -7.87 14.02 -9.22
N ALA A 104 -8.13 13.38 -8.07
CA ALA A 104 -7.35 13.54 -6.85
C ALA A 104 -7.10 12.16 -6.20
N VAL A 105 -6.03 12.08 -5.40
CA VAL A 105 -5.64 10.85 -4.69
C VAL A 105 -5.40 11.16 -3.21
N ILE A 106 -5.94 10.31 -2.33
CA ILE A 106 -5.68 10.35 -0.88
C ILE A 106 -4.93 9.07 -0.49
N LEU A 107 -3.71 9.23 0.00
CA LEU A 107 -2.89 8.16 0.51
C LEU A 107 -3.19 7.94 2.00
N ALA A 108 -3.75 6.79 2.34
CA ALA A 108 -4.13 6.38 3.69
C ALA A 108 -3.59 4.97 4.03
N THR A 109 -2.45 4.61 3.44
CA THR A 109 -1.89 3.25 3.45
C THR A 109 -1.26 2.85 4.80
N GLY A 110 -1.17 3.79 5.74
CA GLY A 110 -0.47 3.56 7.01
C GLY A 110 1.06 3.50 6.83
N VAL A 111 1.76 2.98 7.83
CA VAL A 111 3.23 2.86 7.79
C VAL A 111 3.61 1.47 7.34
N VAL A 112 4.52 1.40 6.38
CA VAL A 112 5.21 0.17 5.99
C VAL A 112 6.03 -0.34 7.18
N GLN A 113 5.81 -1.56 7.60
CA GLN A 113 6.62 -2.18 8.66
C GLN A 113 7.93 -2.72 8.07
N GLY A 114 9.03 -2.35 8.71
CA GLY A 114 10.37 -2.83 8.38
C GLY A 114 11.26 -1.77 7.72
N LYS A 115 12.53 -1.78 8.10
CA LYS A 115 13.56 -1.02 7.38
C LYS A 115 13.81 -1.70 6.03
N PRO A 116 14.13 -0.95 4.97
CA PRO A 116 14.62 -1.53 3.73
C PRO A 116 15.80 -2.47 4.01
N LEU A 117 15.86 -3.55 3.27
CA LEU A 117 17.03 -4.43 3.30
C LEU A 117 18.24 -3.68 2.68
N PRO A 118 19.47 -3.91 3.16
CA PRO A 118 20.66 -3.43 2.50
C PRO A 118 20.65 -3.77 1.01
N GLY A 119 20.89 -2.78 0.14
CA GLY A 119 20.85 -2.90 -1.32
C GLY A 119 19.48 -2.86 -1.97
N GLU A 120 18.39 -2.91 -1.20
CA GLU A 120 17.01 -2.93 -1.71
C GLU A 120 16.68 -1.68 -2.54
N GLU A 121 16.87 -0.49 -1.97
CA GLU A 121 16.53 0.77 -2.63
C GLU A 121 17.45 1.07 -3.82
N GLU A 122 18.74 0.74 -3.70
CA GLU A 122 19.72 0.93 -4.76
C GLU A 122 19.42 0.09 -6.00
N LEU A 123 18.93 -1.14 -5.79
CA LEU A 123 18.65 -2.10 -6.85
C LEU A 123 17.19 -2.07 -7.34
N LEU A 124 16.34 -1.23 -6.78
CA LEU A 124 14.95 -1.08 -7.22
C LEU A 124 14.88 -0.66 -8.69
N GLY A 125 14.08 -1.38 -9.48
CA GLY A 125 14.02 -1.24 -10.95
C GLY A 125 15.27 -1.73 -11.69
N ARG A 126 16.27 -2.24 -10.95
CA ARG A 126 17.51 -2.80 -11.49
C ARG A 126 17.71 -4.25 -11.06
N GLY A 127 16.60 -4.99 -10.94
CA GLY A 127 16.57 -6.38 -10.52
C GLY A 127 15.95 -6.62 -9.15
N VAL A 128 15.57 -5.57 -8.41
CA VAL A 128 14.64 -5.62 -7.28
C VAL A 128 13.31 -5.03 -7.72
N SER A 129 12.21 -5.68 -7.34
CA SER A 129 10.83 -5.26 -7.61
C SER A 129 9.98 -5.39 -6.34
N TYR A 130 8.89 -4.59 -6.28
CA TYR A 130 7.87 -4.66 -5.24
C TYR A 130 6.50 -5.11 -5.77
N CYS A 131 6.43 -5.46 -7.06
CA CYS A 131 5.19 -5.84 -7.73
C CYS A 131 5.44 -7.07 -8.63
N ALA A 132 4.98 -8.24 -8.20
CA ALA A 132 5.10 -9.44 -9.01
C ALA A 132 4.33 -9.31 -10.32
N THR A 133 3.06 -8.91 -10.27
CA THR A 133 2.19 -8.72 -11.44
C THR A 133 2.81 -7.76 -12.47
N CYS A 134 3.47 -6.68 -12.03
CA CYS A 134 4.05 -5.68 -12.92
C CYS A 134 5.27 -6.22 -13.68
N ASP A 135 6.17 -6.91 -12.98
CA ASP A 135 7.52 -7.19 -13.45
C ASP A 135 7.76 -8.68 -13.77
N ALA A 136 6.83 -9.58 -13.43
CA ALA A 136 6.97 -11.02 -13.74
C ALA A 136 7.33 -11.31 -15.21
N PRO A 137 6.77 -10.60 -16.22
CA PRO A 137 7.12 -10.84 -17.62
C PRO A 137 8.60 -10.69 -17.92
N LEU A 138 9.34 -9.84 -17.20
CA LEU A 138 10.79 -9.63 -17.35
C LEU A 138 11.62 -10.84 -16.89
N TYR A 139 11.03 -11.70 -16.07
CA TYR A 139 11.68 -12.86 -15.47
C TYR A 139 11.17 -14.20 -16.03
N ARG A 140 10.46 -14.17 -17.14
CA ARG A 140 10.01 -15.40 -17.82
C ARG A 140 11.20 -16.31 -18.14
N GLY A 141 11.10 -17.56 -17.67
CA GLY A 141 12.15 -18.57 -17.88
C GLY A 141 13.44 -18.32 -17.09
N LYS A 142 13.42 -17.46 -16.07
CA LYS A 142 14.55 -17.13 -15.19
C LYS A 142 14.28 -17.59 -13.76
N THR A 143 15.29 -17.46 -12.90
CA THR A 143 15.16 -17.70 -11.46
C THR A 143 14.82 -16.41 -10.72
N ALA A 144 13.78 -16.42 -9.90
CA ALA A 144 13.39 -15.30 -9.07
C ALA A 144 13.45 -15.66 -7.59
N ALA A 145 13.80 -14.68 -6.75
CA ALA A 145 13.62 -14.76 -5.31
C ALA A 145 12.41 -13.91 -4.89
N VAL A 146 11.66 -14.40 -3.94
CA VAL A 146 10.56 -13.64 -3.29
C VAL A 146 10.84 -13.56 -1.80
N ILE A 147 10.92 -12.35 -1.27
CA ILE A 147 11.04 -12.09 0.15
C ILE A 147 9.67 -11.62 0.63
N GLY A 148 8.89 -12.52 1.25
CA GLY A 148 7.51 -12.28 1.66
C GLY A 148 7.42 -11.88 3.13
N TYR A 149 6.82 -10.72 3.41
CA TYR A 149 6.68 -10.20 4.77
C TYR A 149 5.36 -10.60 5.45
N SER A 150 4.44 -11.23 4.73
CA SER A 150 3.21 -11.81 5.28
C SER A 150 2.76 -13.03 4.47
N PRO A 151 1.89 -13.90 5.04
CA PRO A 151 1.30 -15.03 4.30
C PRO A 151 0.52 -14.61 3.04
N ARG A 152 -0.01 -13.39 3.00
CA ARG A 152 -0.74 -12.87 1.81
C ARG A 152 0.14 -12.79 0.57
N GLU A 153 1.45 -12.67 0.73
CA GLU A 153 2.41 -12.58 -0.37
C GLU A 153 2.71 -13.93 -1.01
N GLU A 154 2.20 -15.02 -0.46
CA GLU A 154 2.34 -16.37 -1.01
C GLU A 154 1.62 -16.51 -2.35
N ALA A 155 0.48 -15.84 -2.54
CA ALA A 155 -0.23 -15.82 -3.81
C ALA A 155 0.62 -15.23 -4.94
N GLU A 156 1.41 -14.20 -4.66
CA GLU A 156 2.33 -13.58 -5.62
C GLU A 156 3.51 -14.51 -5.96
N ALA A 157 4.01 -15.28 -4.98
CA ALA A 157 5.05 -16.28 -5.22
C ALA A 157 4.54 -17.46 -6.04
N ALA A 158 3.30 -17.90 -5.80
CA ALA A 158 2.63 -18.91 -6.61
C ALA A 158 2.47 -18.44 -8.07
N PHE A 159 1.99 -17.22 -8.28
CA PHE A 159 1.90 -16.61 -9.62
C PHE A 159 3.27 -16.54 -10.31
N LEU A 160 4.32 -16.09 -9.62
CA LEU A 160 5.66 -16.06 -10.19
C LEU A 160 6.16 -17.45 -10.60
N SER A 161 5.76 -18.52 -9.93
CA SER A 161 6.15 -19.88 -10.28
C SER A 161 5.51 -20.39 -11.58
N GLU A 162 4.47 -19.74 -12.06
CA GLU A 162 3.88 -20.01 -13.39
C GLU A 162 4.67 -19.35 -14.53
N VAL A 163 5.47 -18.32 -14.20
CA VAL A 163 6.20 -17.51 -15.17
C VAL A 163 7.70 -17.81 -15.18
N CYS A 164 8.27 -17.99 -13.99
CA CYS A 164 9.70 -18.24 -13.79
C CYS A 164 10.03 -19.74 -13.87
N THR A 165 11.29 -20.08 -14.15
CA THR A 165 11.78 -21.46 -14.13
C THR A 165 11.92 -21.98 -12.70
N GLU A 166 12.31 -21.11 -11.77
CA GLU A 166 12.48 -21.42 -10.36
C GLU A 166 12.11 -20.21 -9.52
N VAL A 167 11.41 -20.44 -8.41
CA VAL A 167 11.11 -19.41 -7.43
C VAL A 167 11.61 -19.83 -6.06
N LEU A 168 12.50 -19.02 -5.48
CA LEU A 168 12.99 -19.15 -4.12
C LEU A 168 12.19 -18.22 -3.21
N TYR A 169 11.47 -18.77 -2.23
CA TYR A 169 10.62 -17.99 -1.33
C TYR A 169 11.25 -17.90 0.06
N PHE A 170 11.45 -16.68 0.54
CA PHE A 170 12.02 -16.35 1.85
C PHE A 170 10.93 -15.72 2.74
N PRO A 171 10.20 -16.50 3.54
CA PRO A 171 9.20 -15.95 4.46
C PRO A 171 9.89 -15.21 5.62
N VAL A 172 9.48 -13.97 5.86
CA VAL A 172 9.93 -13.15 7.01
C VAL A 172 8.99 -13.29 8.21
N TYR A 173 7.95 -14.09 8.08
CA TYR A 173 6.96 -14.44 9.10
C TYR A 173 7.18 -15.88 9.61
N LYS A 174 6.48 -16.25 10.69
CA LYS A 174 6.70 -17.54 11.40
C LYS A 174 5.70 -18.62 11.02
N GLU A 175 4.56 -18.23 10.48
CA GLU A 175 3.47 -19.14 10.09
C GLU A 175 3.96 -20.14 9.03
N GLU A 176 3.35 -21.30 8.97
CA GLU A 176 3.62 -22.27 7.92
C GLU A 176 3.18 -21.71 6.56
N THR A 177 3.90 -22.06 5.51
CA THR A 177 3.61 -21.61 4.16
C THR A 177 2.70 -22.60 3.46
N ASP A 178 1.71 -22.08 2.70
CA ASP A 178 0.84 -22.85 1.82
C ASP A 178 1.17 -22.54 0.35
N LEU A 179 2.28 -23.07 -0.11
CA LEU A 179 2.84 -22.80 -1.43
C LEU A 179 2.89 -24.07 -2.31
N PRO A 180 2.72 -23.95 -3.63
CA PRO A 180 2.87 -25.07 -4.54
C PRO A 180 4.30 -25.63 -4.51
N ALA A 181 4.45 -26.92 -4.82
CA ALA A 181 5.75 -27.62 -4.84
C ALA A 181 6.76 -27.02 -5.85
N SER A 182 6.30 -26.20 -6.79
CA SER A 182 7.13 -25.44 -7.73
C SER A 182 7.87 -24.26 -7.07
N VAL A 183 7.50 -23.89 -5.83
CA VAL A 183 8.15 -22.83 -5.06
C VAL A 183 9.04 -23.45 -3.98
N ARG A 184 10.33 -23.15 -4.02
CA ARG A 184 11.28 -23.60 -3.01
C ARG A 184 11.30 -22.65 -1.83
N VAL A 185 10.80 -23.08 -0.68
CA VAL A 185 10.79 -22.29 0.57
C VAL A 185 12.13 -22.38 1.29
N ILE A 186 12.69 -21.23 1.67
CA ILE A 186 13.97 -21.09 2.37
C ILE A 186 13.73 -20.24 3.61
N ARG A 187 13.78 -20.87 4.80
CA ARG A 187 13.51 -20.21 6.09
C ARG A 187 14.77 -19.64 6.74
N GLU A 188 15.61 -19.04 5.93
CA GLU A 188 16.81 -18.36 6.38
C GLU A 188 16.55 -16.85 6.48
N LYS A 189 17.16 -16.20 7.47
CA LYS A 189 17.02 -14.76 7.65
C LYS A 189 17.77 -14.02 6.55
N VAL A 190 17.04 -13.34 5.67
CA VAL A 190 17.63 -12.46 4.66
C VAL A 190 18.26 -11.24 5.34
N THR A 191 19.50 -10.93 4.94
CA THR A 191 20.29 -9.82 5.48
C THR A 191 20.54 -8.70 4.48
N GLY A 192 20.33 -8.95 3.18
CA GLY A 192 20.48 -7.95 2.13
C GLY A 192 20.38 -8.52 0.73
N VAL A 193 20.42 -7.62 -0.25
CA VAL A 193 20.45 -7.92 -1.68
C VAL A 193 21.62 -7.18 -2.32
N GLU A 194 22.40 -7.86 -3.15
CA GLU A 194 23.55 -7.29 -3.83
C GLU A 194 23.46 -7.54 -5.34
N ASN A 195 24.22 -6.76 -6.12
CA ASN A 195 24.40 -7.00 -7.54
C ASN A 195 25.77 -7.60 -7.78
N GLN A 196 25.83 -8.70 -8.54
CA GLN A 196 27.08 -9.29 -9.00
C GLN A 196 26.92 -9.78 -10.43
N ASP A 197 27.69 -9.26 -11.35
CA ASP A 197 27.79 -9.70 -12.76
C ASP A 197 26.41 -9.81 -13.47
N GLY A 198 25.53 -8.85 -13.19
CA GLY A 198 24.18 -8.82 -13.76
C GLY A 198 23.15 -9.73 -13.08
N LYS A 199 23.57 -10.54 -12.11
CA LYS A 199 22.70 -11.34 -11.24
C LYS A 199 22.46 -10.61 -9.90
N ARG A 200 21.45 -11.06 -9.16
CA ARG A 200 21.16 -10.59 -7.79
C ARG A 200 21.58 -11.67 -6.81
N LEU A 201 22.22 -11.27 -5.76
CA LEU A 201 22.59 -12.13 -4.67
C LEU A 201 21.67 -11.83 -3.47
N VAL A 202 20.86 -12.79 -3.08
CA VAL A 202 20.13 -12.73 -1.82
C VAL A 202 21.04 -13.25 -0.73
N ARG A 203 21.48 -12.37 0.15
CA ARG A 203 22.31 -12.70 1.32
C ARG A 203 21.42 -13.16 2.46
N THR A 204 21.78 -14.26 3.08
CA THR A 204 21.14 -14.75 4.29
C THR A 204 22.17 -14.89 5.42
N ALA A 205 21.71 -15.26 6.61
CA ALA A 205 22.61 -15.58 7.72
C ALA A 205 23.44 -16.86 7.48
N GLU A 206 22.99 -17.75 6.58
CA GLU A 206 23.56 -19.09 6.36
C GLU A 206 24.26 -19.21 5.01
N GLY A 207 23.97 -18.30 4.05
CA GLY A 207 24.56 -18.39 2.71
C GLY A 207 24.15 -17.28 1.76
N THR A 208 24.29 -17.60 0.47
CA THR A 208 23.99 -16.67 -0.62
C THR A 208 23.28 -17.42 -1.73
N TYR A 209 22.23 -16.82 -2.27
CA TYR A 209 21.44 -17.35 -3.37
C TYR A 209 21.54 -16.42 -4.58
N THR A 210 21.95 -16.98 -5.72
CA THR A 210 22.09 -16.23 -6.96
C THR A 210 20.82 -16.37 -7.80
N VAL A 211 20.20 -15.23 -8.14
CA VAL A 211 18.95 -15.17 -8.90
C VAL A 211 19.00 -14.09 -9.98
N ASP A 212 18.05 -14.09 -10.90
CA ASP A 212 17.92 -13.05 -11.92
C ASP A 212 17.21 -11.81 -11.41
N GLY A 213 16.23 -11.99 -10.49
CA GLY A 213 15.49 -10.91 -9.88
C GLY A 213 15.01 -11.23 -8.48
N VAL A 214 14.74 -10.18 -7.71
CA VAL A 214 14.26 -10.28 -6.34
C VAL A 214 12.99 -9.48 -6.20
N PHE A 215 11.93 -10.13 -5.73
CA PHE A 215 10.65 -9.50 -5.40
C PHE A 215 10.56 -9.37 -3.88
N ILE A 216 10.53 -8.13 -3.39
CA ILE A 216 10.39 -7.86 -1.96
C ILE A 216 8.97 -7.41 -1.70
N LEU A 217 8.14 -8.33 -1.19
CA LEU A 217 6.71 -8.15 -1.08
C LEU A 217 6.32 -7.86 0.37
N ARG A 218 5.75 -6.67 0.58
CA ARG A 218 5.25 -6.18 1.87
C ARG A 218 3.78 -5.81 1.76
N GLU A 219 3.06 -5.80 2.86
CA GLU A 219 1.63 -5.41 2.89
C GLU A 219 1.39 -3.98 2.37
N ALA A 220 2.38 -3.12 2.43
CA ALA A 220 2.29 -1.75 1.90
C ALA A 220 3.55 -1.38 1.10
N VAL A 221 3.35 -0.61 0.05
CA VAL A 221 4.42 0.01 -0.75
C VAL A 221 4.87 1.30 -0.06
N SER A 222 6.18 1.61 -0.08
CA SER A 222 6.64 2.87 0.50
C SER A 222 6.05 4.06 -0.26
N PRO A 223 5.77 5.20 0.41
CA PRO A 223 5.08 6.32 -0.23
C PRO A 223 5.75 6.85 -1.48
N GLY A 224 7.08 7.01 -1.45
CA GLY A 224 7.84 7.53 -2.59
C GLY A 224 7.91 6.57 -3.78
N GLN A 225 7.69 5.28 -3.53
CA GLN A 225 7.57 4.25 -4.58
C GLN A 225 6.16 4.22 -5.14
N LEU A 226 5.16 4.35 -4.25
CA LEU A 226 3.76 4.37 -4.66
C LEU A 226 3.46 5.57 -5.56
N VAL A 227 4.01 6.75 -5.24
CA VAL A 227 3.85 7.98 -6.02
C VAL A 227 5.24 8.56 -6.30
N PRO A 228 5.79 8.36 -7.51
CA PRO A 228 7.10 8.91 -7.88
C PRO A 228 7.16 10.42 -7.70
N GLY A 229 8.21 10.91 -7.06
CA GLY A 229 8.44 12.33 -6.78
C GLY A 229 7.69 12.88 -5.57
N LEU A 230 7.00 12.02 -4.80
CA LEU A 230 6.33 12.43 -3.57
C LEU A 230 7.35 12.84 -2.49
N PRO A 231 7.27 14.04 -1.88
CA PRO A 231 8.14 14.43 -0.78
C PRO A 231 7.94 13.54 0.45
N THR A 232 9.04 12.95 0.93
CA THR A 232 9.03 12.06 2.10
C THR A 232 10.13 12.44 3.09
N GLU A 233 9.88 12.17 4.37
CA GLU A 233 10.86 12.20 5.45
C GLU A 233 10.90 10.81 6.10
N GLY A 234 11.95 10.04 5.77
CA GLY A 234 12.01 8.62 6.12
C GLY A 234 10.80 7.85 5.53
N PRO A 235 10.07 7.07 6.34
CA PRO A 235 8.93 6.30 5.86
C PRO A 235 7.64 7.13 5.73
N HIS A 236 7.67 8.43 5.98
CA HIS A 236 6.48 9.28 6.06
C HIS A 236 6.40 10.27 4.90
N VAL A 237 5.17 10.54 4.48
CA VAL A 237 4.86 11.60 3.51
C VAL A 237 4.88 12.96 4.23
N THR A 238 5.60 13.91 3.66
CA THR A 238 5.57 15.29 4.14
C THR A 238 4.27 15.96 3.71
N VAL A 239 3.48 16.46 4.66
CA VAL A 239 2.23 17.15 4.39
C VAL A 239 2.15 18.50 5.13
N ASN A 240 1.35 19.40 4.60
CA ASN A 240 0.96 20.60 5.30
C ASN A 240 -0.28 20.40 6.21
N ARG A 241 -0.77 21.45 6.86
CA ARG A 241 -1.97 21.37 7.74
C ARG A 241 -3.26 20.98 7.02
N LYS A 242 -3.29 21.06 5.68
CA LYS A 242 -4.41 20.64 4.86
C LYS A 242 -4.23 19.20 4.33
N MET A 243 -3.24 18.47 4.82
CA MET A 243 -2.89 17.12 4.34
C MET A 243 -2.47 17.09 2.86
N GLU A 244 -2.06 18.23 2.27
CA GLU A 244 -1.52 18.31 0.91
C GLU A 244 -0.07 17.77 0.90
N ALA A 245 0.24 16.87 -0.03
CA ALA A 245 1.48 16.09 -0.06
C ALA A 245 2.53 16.61 -1.07
N GLY A 246 2.50 17.90 -1.41
CA GLY A 246 3.49 18.55 -2.28
C GLY A 246 3.31 18.32 -3.78
N ILE A 247 2.48 17.38 -4.20
CA ILE A 247 2.03 17.20 -5.58
C ILE A 247 0.58 17.67 -5.67
N PRO A 248 0.23 18.64 -6.55
CA PRO A 248 -1.14 19.11 -6.69
C PRO A 248 -2.12 17.96 -6.94
N GLY A 249 -3.17 17.85 -6.12
CA GLY A 249 -4.16 16.76 -6.19
C GLY A 249 -3.78 15.49 -5.41
N VAL A 250 -2.59 15.42 -4.80
CA VAL A 250 -2.20 14.34 -3.89
C VAL A 250 -2.29 14.80 -2.43
N PHE A 251 -2.96 14.00 -1.62
CA PHE A 251 -3.14 14.18 -0.19
C PHE A 251 -2.68 12.92 0.54
N ALA A 252 -2.26 13.06 1.79
CA ALA A 252 -1.90 11.91 2.62
C ALA A 252 -2.38 12.09 4.05
N CYS A 253 -2.78 11.01 4.73
CA CYS A 253 -3.35 11.06 6.08
C CYS A 253 -3.18 9.76 6.85
N GLY A 254 -3.22 9.85 8.16
CA GLY A 254 -3.04 8.74 9.08
C GLY A 254 -1.56 8.47 9.40
N ASP A 255 -1.23 7.22 9.70
CA ASP A 255 0.13 6.88 10.14
C ASP A 255 1.20 7.18 9.08
N ILE A 256 0.82 7.19 7.80
CA ILE A 256 1.72 7.49 6.68
C ILE A 256 2.34 8.89 6.75
N VAL A 257 1.70 9.84 7.46
CA VAL A 257 2.19 11.22 7.61
C VAL A 257 2.96 11.45 8.91
N GLY A 258 3.20 10.40 9.71
CA GLY A 258 4.04 10.46 10.89
C GLY A 258 3.31 10.23 12.22
N THR A 259 4.10 10.28 13.28
CA THR A 259 3.64 10.08 14.67
C THR A 259 2.81 11.26 15.18
N PRO A 260 1.97 11.04 16.23
CA PRO A 260 1.71 9.77 16.91
C PRO A 260 0.81 8.83 16.09
N TYR A 261 1.04 7.51 16.17
CA TYR A 261 0.20 6.51 15.51
C TYR A 261 -1.02 6.23 16.37
N GLN A 262 -2.12 6.92 16.08
CA GLN A 262 -3.36 6.86 16.85
C GLN A 262 -4.57 6.73 15.92
N TYR A 263 -5.50 5.83 16.23
CA TYR A 263 -6.69 5.61 15.41
C TYR A 263 -7.53 6.87 15.26
N ILE A 264 -7.72 7.62 16.35
CA ILE A 264 -8.51 8.86 16.34
C ILE A 264 -7.83 9.99 15.55
N LYS A 265 -6.48 10.12 15.65
CA LYS A 265 -5.68 11.05 14.83
C LYS A 265 -5.86 10.70 13.37
N SER A 266 -5.68 9.42 13.00
CA SER A 266 -5.82 8.93 11.63
C SER A 266 -7.21 9.25 11.06
N ALA A 267 -8.28 9.01 11.80
CA ALA A 267 -9.64 9.35 11.39
C ALA A 267 -9.81 10.86 11.19
N GLY A 268 -9.29 11.70 12.10
CA GLY A 268 -9.34 13.15 11.99
C GLY A 268 -8.59 13.67 10.76
N GLU A 269 -7.39 13.18 10.49
CA GLU A 269 -6.61 13.56 9.32
C GLU A 269 -7.27 13.10 8.00
N GLY A 270 -7.93 11.93 7.99
CA GLY A 270 -8.72 11.49 6.85
C GLY A 270 -9.85 12.45 6.48
N ASN A 271 -10.56 12.98 7.49
CA ASN A 271 -11.57 14.01 7.29
C ASN A 271 -10.95 15.28 6.67
N VAL A 272 -9.81 15.77 7.23
CA VAL A 272 -9.11 16.95 6.70
C VAL A 272 -8.65 16.74 5.26
N ALA A 273 -8.05 15.59 4.96
CA ALA A 273 -7.58 15.26 3.61
C ALA A 273 -8.73 15.27 2.60
N ALA A 274 -9.87 14.69 2.95
CA ALA A 274 -11.05 14.66 2.08
C ALA A 274 -11.61 16.07 1.82
N LEU A 275 -11.75 16.91 2.85
CA LEU A 275 -12.20 18.30 2.67
C LEU A 275 -11.24 19.12 1.82
N SER A 276 -9.95 18.89 1.95
CA SER A 276 -8.91 19.52 1.14
C SER A 276 -8.96 19.05 -0.32
N ALA A 277 -9.14 17.76 -0.56
CA ALA A 277 -9.33 17.19 -1.90
C ALA A 277 -10.60 17.75 -2.56
N VAL A 278 -11.71 17.87 -1.82
CA VAL A 278 -12.94 18.49 -2.32
C VAL A 278 -12.70 19.96 -2.71
N SER A 279 -12.00 20.71 -1.86
CA SER A 279 -11.65 22.12 -2.15
C SER A 279 -10.78 22.25 -3.41
N TYR A 280 -9.82 21.36 -3.60
CA TYR A 280 -8.99 21.28 -4.80
C TYR A 280 -9.84 21.05 -6.05
N LEU A 281 -10.73 20.06 -6.03
CA LEU A 281 -11.63 19.74 -7.14
C LEU A 281 -12.56 20.92 -7.50
N ASP A 282 -13.10 21.58 -6.48
CA ASP A 282 -13.97 22.75 -6.69
C ASP A 282 -13.19 23.93 -7.26
N GLY A 283 -11.89 24.07 -6.90
CA GLY A 283 -10.98 25.05 -7.52
C GLY A 283 -10.72 24.79 -8.99
N LEU A 284 -10.51 23.53 -9.38
CA LEU A 284 -10.32 23.14 -10.79
C LEU A 284 -11.55 23.43 -11.66
N LYS A 285 -12.76 23.30 -11.12
CA LYS A 285 -13.98 23.63 -11.86
C LYS A 285 -14.09 25.13 -12.14
N ARG A 286 -13.82 25.97 -11.12
CA ARG A 286 -13.87 27.44 -11.26
C ARG A 286 -12.83 28.01 -12.24
N SER A 287 -11.68 27.35 -12.40
CA SER A 287 -10.63 27.79 -13.33
C SER A 287 -10.92 27.42 -14.79
N LYS A 288 -11.95 26.62 -15.04
CA LYS A 288 -12.41 26.23 -16.40
C LYS A 288 -13.66 26.98 -16.85
N GLU A 289 -14.31 27.68 -15.93
CA GLU A 289 -15.40 28.67 -16.19
C GLU A 289 -14.84 30.06 -16.43
#